data_2026a618ea8c14767e03d3a504bd46d8
#
_entry.id   2026a618ea8c14767e03d3a504bd46d8
#
_cell.length_a   1.000
_cell.length_b   1.000
_cell.length_c   1.000
_cell.angle_alpha   90.00
_cell.angle_beta   90.00
_cell.angle_gamma   90.00
#
_symmetry.space_group_name_H-M   'P 1'
#
loop_
_entity.id
_entity.type
_entity.pdbx_description
1 polymer ?
#
loop_
_entity_poly.entity_id
_entity_poly.type
_entity_poly.pdbx_seq_one_letter_code
_entity_poly.pdbx_strand_id
1 'polypeptide(L)'
;MVPGVDEDAYGTRKRLAFASALISAARPRNVLDFGCGTGLQLTMPLAARWPEVRFLGVDADATSIEFAKTHCTAPNLSFALAAPPREGERYDLIIASEVIEHLEAPGAFLRDLESRLEPGGRVLLTVPNGYGPFELASLAYDALRAAGIVPLARSIKRALFGAASARAPDTHAFSPHVNFFSLDELRRGIASAGMKVADFRPRTVLCGFGFDYLIRGRRLNAWNAALADRLPPQVAS
;
A
#
# COMPACT_ATOMS: atom_id res chain seq x y z
N MET A 1 -1.83 -14.25 -7.81
CA MET A 1 -2.14 -13.24 -8.87
C MET A 1 -3.64 -13.25 -9.03
N VAL A 2 -4.32 -12.18 -8.62
CA VAL A 2 -5.77 -12.09 -8.78
C VAL A 2 -6.06 -11.87 -10.26
N PRO A 3 -6.87 -12.69 -10.92
CA PRO A 3 -7.13 -12.55 -12.35
C PRO A 3 -7.79 -11.20 -12.65
N GLY A 4 -7.15 -10.38 -13.47
CA GLY A 4 -7.72 -9.16 -14.04
C GLY A 4 -7.33 -7.82 -13.42
N VAL A 5 -6.48 -7.78 -12.40
CA VAL A 5 -5.93 -6.53 -11.85
C VAL A 5 -4.49 -6.38 -12.35
N ASP A 6 -4.21 -5.31 -13.10
CA ASP A 6 -2.83 -4.90 -13.39
C ASP A 6 -2.28 -4.17 -12.16
N GLU A 7 -1.74 -4.94 -11.22
CA GLU A 7 -1.21 -4.42 -9.95
C GLU A 7 -0.05 -3.42 -10.13
N ASP A 8 0.53 -3.37 -11.34
CA ASP A 8 1.57 -2.39 -11.68
C ASP A 8 1.05 -0.97 -11.82
N ALA A 9 -0.24 -0.77 -12.07
CA ALA A 9 -0.83 0.57 -12.17
C ALA A 9 -0.65 1.38 -10.89
N TYR A 10 -0.59 0.70 -9.74
CA TYR A 10 -0.38 1.32 -8.42
C TYR A 10 1.08 1.26 -7.96
N GLY A 11 2.02 0.97 -8.85
CA GLY A 11 3.43 0.91 -8.53
C GLY A 11 3.83 -0.24 -7.61
N THR A 12 3.07 -1.34 -7.60
CA THR A 12 3.31 -2.51 -6.74
C THR A 12 4.71 -3.09 -6.95
N ARG A 13 5.19 -3.19 -8.21
CA ARG A 13 6.56 -3.65 -8.48
C ARG A 13 7.62 -2.72 -7.93
N LYS A 14 7.42 -1.40 -8.01
CA LYS A 14 8.37 -0.42 -7.48
C LYS A 14 8.43 -0.50 -5.97
N ARG A 15 7.29 -0.68 -5.30
CA ARG A 15 7.17 -0.92 -3.87
C ARG A 15 7.88 -2.22 -3.46
N LEU A 16 7.64 -3.32 -4.17
CA LEU A 16 8.32 -4.60 -3.94
C LEU A 16 9.83 -4.50 -4.17
N ALA A 17 10.26 -3.79 -5.21
CA ALA A 17 11.68 -3.56 -5.50
C ALA A 17 12.35 -2.73 -4.40
N PHE A 18 11.67 -1.71 -3.87
CA PHE A 18 12.18 -0.88 -2.78
C PHE A 18 12.29 -1.68 -1.48
N ALA A 19 11.25 -2.43 -1.10
CA ALA A 19 11.30 -3.34 0.04
C ALA A 19 12.43 -4.36 -0.09
N SER A 20 12.58 -4.95 -1.29
CA SER A 20 13.66 -5.87 -1.62
C SER A 20 15.05 -5.27 -1.44
N ALA A 21 15.27 -4.06 -1.95
CA ALA A 21 16.53 -3.35 -1.80
C ALA A 21 16.84 -3.04 -0.34
N LEU A 22 15.82 -2.66 0.43
CA LEU A 22 15.95 -2.37 1.85
C LEU A 22 16.33 -3.63 2.66
N ILE A 23 15.68 -4.77 2.40
CA ILE A 23 16.01 -6.06 3.04
C ILE A 23 17.45 -6.48 2.68
N SER A 24 17.82 -6.38 1.40
CA SER A 24 19.19 -6.70 0.96
C SER A 24 20.26 -5.86 1.65
N ALA A 25 19.98 -4.56 1.85
CA ALA A 25 20.93 -3.63 2.49
C ALA A 25 20.96 -3.77 4.02
N ALA A 26 19.80 -3.90 4.65
CA ALA A 26 19.66 -3.94 6.11
C ALA A 26 19.93 -5.33 6.70
N ARG A 27 19.73 -6.39 5.91
CA ARG A 27 19.85 -7.81 6.34
C ARG A 27 19.10 -8.10 7.64
N PRO A 28 17.79 -7.78 7.70
CA PRO A 28 17.00 -8.00 8.90
C PRO A 28 16.87 -9.51 9.18
N ARG A 29 16.77 -9.88 10.46
CA ARG A 29 16.47 -11.27 10.88
C ARG A 29 14.97 -11.50 10.94
N ASN A 30 14.21 -10.47 11.26
CA ASN A 30 12.76 -10.49 11.39
C ASN A 30 12.13 -9.24 10.79
N VAL A 31 11.05 -9.46 10.07
CA VAL A 31 10.26 -8.43 9.37
C VAL A 31 8.81 -8.54 9.79
N LEU A 32 8.22 -7.43 10.18
CA LEU A 32 6.78 -7.26 10.37
C LEU A 32 6.20 -6.56 9.14
N ASP A 33 5.19 -7.14 8.51
CA ASP A 33 4.35 -6.48 7.51
C ASP A 33 3.02 -6.10 8.15
N PHE A 34 2.89 -4.84 8.54
CA PHE A 34 1.72 -4.31 9.24
C PHE A 34 0.69 -3.80 8.22
N GLY A 35 -0.52 -4.35 8.25
CA GLY A 35 -1.52 -4.14 7.21
C GLY A 35 -1.22 -4.97 5.96
N CYS A 36 -0.85 -6.24 6.15
CA CYS A 36 -0.39 -7.12 5.06
C CYS A 36 -1.50 -7.52 4.08
N GLY A 37 -2.77 -7.29 4.43
CA GLY A 37 -3.92 -7.75 3.68
C GLY A 37 -3.86 -9.27 3.44
N THR A 38 -4.03 -9.68 2.20
CA THR A 38 -3.93 -11.09 1.79
C THR A 38 -2.49 -11.63 1.71
N GLY A 39 -1.46 -10.82 1.98
CA GLY A 39 -0.05 -11.19 1.90
C GLY A 39 0.52 -11.38 0.50
N LEU A 40 -0.30 -11.38 -0.55
CA LEU A 40 0.12 -11.71 -1.92
C LEU A 40 1.03 -10.65 -2.56
N GLN A 41 0.87 -9.38 -2.20
CA GLN A 41 1.55 -8.28 -2.88
C GLN A 41 2.98 -8.05 -2.37
N LEU A 42 3.22 -8.22 -1.07
CA LEU A 42 4.52 -7.95 -0.45
C LEU A 42 5.01 -9.12 0.39
N THR A 43 4.26 -9.52 1.42
CA THR A 43 4.73 -10.47 2.44
C THR A 43 5.22 -11.78 1.85
N MET A 44 4.38 -12.45 1.05
CA MET A 44 4.72 -13.73 0.43
C MET A 44 5.88 -13.62 -0.59
N PRO A 45 5.89 -12.68 -1.56
CA PRO A 45 7.00 -12.51 -2.48
C PRO A 45 8.33 -12.21 -1.79
N LEU A 46 8.30 -11.43 -0.69
CA LEU A 46 9.50 -11.14 0.10
C LEU A 46 9.96 -12.37 0.87
N ALA A 47 9.06 -13.09 1.55
CA ALA A 47 9.39 -14.32 2.29
C ALA A 47 9.99 -15.40 1.38
N ALA A 48 9.43 -15.57 0.19
CA ALA A 48 9.96 -16.54 -0.79
C ALA A 48 11.36 -16.17 -1.30
N ARG A 49 11.68 -14.86 -1.36
CA ARG A 49 12.98 -14.38 -1.84
C ARG A 49 14.09 -14.45 -0.79
N TRP A 50 13.75 -14.33 0.50
CA TRP A 50 14.68 -14.37 1.65
C TRP A 50 14.25 -15.44 2.65
N PRO A 51 14.54 -16.72 2.37
CA PRO A 51 14.14 -17.82 3.23
C PRO A 51 14.81 -17.81 4.62
N GLU A 52 15.91 -17.09 4.77
CA GLU A 52 16.63 -16.91 6.04
C GLU A 52 16.02 -15.84 6.95
N VAL A 53 15.14 -14.99 6.42
CA VAL A 53 14.47 -13.90 7.15
C VAL A 53 13.10 -14.37 7.62
N ARG A 54 12.75 -14.14 8.87
CA ARG A 54 11.40 -14.43 9.40
C ARG A 54 10.45 -13.30 9.06
N PHE A 55 9.28 -13.65 8.53
CA PHE A 55 8.22 -12.70 8.20
C PHE A 55 6.97 -12.99 9.03
N LEU A 56 6.42 -11.94 9.62
CA LEU A 56 5.09 -11.92 10.20
C LEU A 56 4.23 -10.89 9.47
N GLY A 57 3.16 -11.33 8.82
CA GLY A 57 2.12 -10.45 8.30
C GLY A 57 1.00 -10.28 9.31
N VAL A 58 0.59 -9.06 9.59
CA VAL A 58 -0.58 -8.77 10.44
C VAL A 58 -1.55 -7.85 9.75
N ASP A 59 -2.84 -8.10 9.94
CA ASP A 59 -3.92 -7.25 9.43
C ASP A 59 -5.10 -7.25 10.41
N ALA A 60 -5.91 -6.20 10.38
CA ALA A 60 -7.13 -6.11 11.18
C ALA A 60 -8.29 -6.92 10.56
N ASP A 61 -8.25 -7.18 9.24
CA ASP A 61 -9.27 -7.95 8.54
C ASP A 61 -9.04 -9.46 8.68
N ALA A 62 -9.90 -10.11 9.45
CA ALA A 62 -9.85 -11.55 9.67
C ALA A 62 -9.98 -12.36 8.36
N THR A 63 -10.76 -11.87 7.39
CA THR A 63 -10.96 -12.54 6.10
C THR A 63 -9.69 -12.56 5.28
N SER A 64 -8.97 -11.45 5.23
CA SER A 64 -7.66 -11.35 4.57
C SER A 64 -6.63 -12.27 5.21
N ILE A 65 -6.59 -12.34 6.55
CA ILE A 65 -5.67 -13.20 7.29
C ILE A 65 -5.98 -14.69 7.07
N GLU A 66 -7.25 -15.10 7.06
CA GLU A 66 -7.65 -16.46 6.74
C GLU A 66 -7.23 -16.86 5.31
N PHE A 67 -7.45 -15.94 4.37
CA PHE A 67 -6.97 -16.12 3.00
C PHE A 67 -5.45 -16.26 2.95
N ALA A 68 -4.72 -15.35 3.61
CA ALA A 68 -3.26 -15.36 3.65
C ALA A 68 -2.69 -16.67 4.21
N LYS A 69 -3.23 -17.16 5.32
CA LYS A 69 -2.83 -18.45 5.94
C LYS A 69 -3.04 -19.64 5.01
N THR A 70 -4.08 -19.58 4.18
CA THR A 70 -4.42 -20.70 3.28
C THR A 70 -3.61 -20.69 1.99
N HIS A 71 -3.30 -19.48 1.45
CA HIS A 71 -2.75 -19.33 0.11
C HIS A 71 -1.28 -18.87 0.07
N CYS A 72 -0.77 -18.33 1.18
CA CYS A 72 0.59 -17.82 1.28
C CYS A 72 1.38 -18.67 2.27
N THR A 73 2.02 -19.73 1.79
CA THR A 73 2.77 -20.66 2.63
C THR A 73 4.26 -20.62 2.33
N ALA A 74 5.07 -20.39 3.37
CA ALA A 74 6.52 -20.55 3.33
C ALA A 74 7.01 -20.88 4.76
N PRO A 75 8.11 -21.63 4.93
CA PRO A 75 8.61 -22.05 6.26
C PRO A 75 8.96 -20.87 7.19
N ASN A 76 9.30 -19.72 6.62
CA ASN A 76 9.72 -18.51 7.30
C ASN A 76 8.62 -17.44 7.39
N LEU A 77 7.36 -17.79 7.05
CA LEU A 77 6.23 -16.87 6.95
C LEU A 77 5.10 -17.29 7.89
N SER A 78 4.55 -16.33 8.62
CA SER A 78 3.36 -16.50 9.45
C SER A 78 2.43 -15.30 9.32
N PHE A 79 1.13 -15.51 9.64
CA PHE A 79 0.10 -14.47 9.61
C PHE A 79 -0.71 -14.49 10.89
N ALA A 80 -1.07 -13.29 11.39
CA ALA A 80 -1.91 -13.13 12.57
C ALA A 80 -2.84 -11.91 12.43
N LEU A 81 -3.93 -11.91 13.19
CA LEU A 81 -4.72 -10.68 13.37
C LEU A 81 -3.87 -9.64 14.08
N ALA A 82 -4.00 -8.37 13.64
CA ALA A 82 -3.35 -7.26 14.28
C ALA A 82 -3.79 -7.18 15.75
N ALA A 83 -2.80 -7.12 16.64
CA ALA A 83 -2.99 -7.04 18.07
C ALA A 83 -2.02 -6.01 18.67
N PRO A 84 -2.29 -5.49 19.87
CA PRO A 84 -1.31 -4.71 20.60
C PRO A 84 0.03 -5.45 20.70
N PRO A 85 1.17 -4.74 20.70
CA PRO A 85 2.48 -5.37 20.78
C PRO A 85 2.59 -6.19 22.06
N ARG A 86 3.20 -7.37 21.95
CA ARG A 86 3.60 -8.12 23.13
C ARG A 86 4.87 -7.53 23.70
N GLU A 87 5.02 -7.60 25.00
CA GLU A 87 6.24 -7.15 25.66
C GLU A 87 7.46 -7.87 25.07
N GLY A 88 8.46 -7.09 24.65
CA GLY A 88 9.68 -7.60 24.01
C GLY A 88 9.57 -8.01 22.54
N GLU A 89 8.42 -7.85 21.90
CA GLU A 89 8.25 -8.13 20.47
C GLU A 89 8.79 -6.97 19.63
N ARG A 90 9.99 -7.16 19.06
CA ARG A 90 10.69 -6.15 18.25
C ARG A 90 11.13 -6.69 16.90
N TYR A 91 11.29 -5.77 15.94
CA TYR A 91 11.59 -6.10 14.54
C TYR A 91 12.75 -5.27 14.01
N ASP A 92 13.62 -5.90 13.20
CA ASP A 92 14.70 -5.21 12.50
C ASP A 92 14.14 -4.33 11.36
N LEU A 93 13.01 -4.75 10.76
CA LEU A 93 12.31 -4.02 9.72
C LEU A 93 10.80 -4.15 9.91
N ILE A 94 10.10 -3.03 9.84
CA ILE A 94 8.64 -2.99 9.77
C ILE A 94 8.23 -2.41 8.42
N ILE A 95 7.35 -3.10 7.72
CA ILE A 95 6.68 -2.61 6.51
C ILE A 95 5.27 -2.19 6.92
N ALA A 96 4.88 -0.97 6.60
CA ALA A 96 3.52 -0.45 6.78
C ALA A 96 3.11 0.23 5.47
N SER A 97 2.45 -0.54 4.61
CA SER A 97 2.20 -0.14 3.24
C SER A 97 0.73 0.13 3.00
N GLU A 98 0.38 1.40 2.72
CA GLU A 98 -1.00 1.85 2.51
C GLU A 98 -1.88 1.55 3.75
N VAL A 99 -1.44 1.99 4.91
CA VAL A 99 -2.12 1.75 6.19
C VAL A 99 -2.49 3.07 6.88
N ILE A 100 -1.53 4.00 6.99
CA ILE A 100 -1.65 5.18 7.83
C ILE A 100 -2.78 6.12 7.40
N GLU A 101 -3.11 6.14 6.10
CA GLU A 101 -4.20 6.93 5.53
C GLU A 101 -5.59 6.48 5.98
N HIS A 102 -5.71 5.25 6.47
CA HIS A 102 -6.96 4.67 6.95
C HIS A 102 -7.18 4.80 8.47
N LEU A 103 -6.19 5.30 9.21
CA LEU A 103 -6.22 5.30 10.67
C LEU A 103 -6.70 6.63 11.23
N GLU A 104 -7.57 6.59 12.24
CA GLU A 104 -8.07 7.79 12.94
C GLU A 104 -6.95 8.52 13.72
N ALA A 105 -5.94 7.79 14.20
CA ALA A 105 -4.85 8.31 15.02
C ALA A 105 -3.46 8.02 14.42
N PRO A 106 -3.09 8.63 13.27
CA PRO A 106 -1.84 8.33 12.57
C PRO A 106 -0.59 8.58 13.41
N GLY A 107 -0.59 9.59 14.27
CA GLY A 107 0.53 9.86 15.18
C GLY A 107 0.72 8.79 16.25
N ALA A 108 -0.36 8.18 16.75
CA ALA A 108 -0.27 7.05 17.68
C ALA A 108 0.29 5.82 16.98
N PHE A 109 -0.13 5.58 15.75
CA PHE A 109 0.40 4.49 14.93
C PHE A 109 1.91 4.62 14.66
N LEU A 110 2.39 5.80 14.30
CA LEU A 110 3.83 6.04 14.09
C LEU A 110 4.65 5.77 15.36
N ARG A 111 4.14 6.14 16.55
CA ARG A 111 4.79 5.81 17.84
C ARG A 111 4.73 4.31 18.14
N ASP A 112 3.62 3.64 17.80
CA ASP A 112 3.52 2.19 17.94
C ASP A 112 4.56 1.47 17.06
N LEU A 113 4.72 1.88 15.79
CA LEU A 113 5.76 1.34 14.92
C LEU A 113 7.17 1.55 15.50
N GLU A 114 7.46 2.75 15.99
CA GLU A 114 8.76 3.07 16.61
C GLU A 114 9.03 2.17 17.82
N SER A 115 8.04 1.98 18.69
CA SER A 115 8.17 1.15 19.90
C SER A 115 8.45 -0.33 19.62
N ARG A 116 8.08 -0.80 18.43
CA ARG A 116 8.32 -2.19 17.97
C ARG A 116 9.63 -2.37 17.22
N LEU A 117 10.42 -1.31 17.02
CA LEU A 117 11.71 -1.45 16.35
C LEU A 117 12.81 -1.94 17.30
N GLU A 118 13.66 -2.80 16.79
CA GLU A 118 14.97 -3.02 17.39
C GLU A 118 15.84 -1.76 17.30
N PRO A 119 16.80 -1.57 18.20
CA PRO A 119 17.77 -0.48 18.08
C PRO A 119 18.44 -0.48 16.71
N GLY A 120 18.29 0.62 15.95
CA GLY A 120 18.77 0.73 14.58
C GLY A 120 17.86 0.09 13.52
N GLY A 121 16.70 -0.44 13.92
CA GLY A 121 15.66 -0.95 13.02
C GLY A 121 15.10 0.13 12.10
N ARG A 122 14.36 -0.29 11.07
CA ARG A 122 13.84 0.59 10.02
C ARG A 122 12.35 0.37 9.79
N VAL A 123 11.67 1.44 9.38
CA VAL A 123 10.29 1.37 8.87
C VAL A 123 10.30 1.67 7.38
N LEU A 124 9.66 0.83 6.59
CA LEU A 124 9.22 1.15 5.24
C LEU A 124 7.75 1.57 5.31
N LEU A 125 7.51 2.86 5.14
CA LEU A 125 6.16 3.42 5.11
C LEU A 125 5.82 3.82 3.67
N THR A 126 4.67 3.39 3.16
CA THR A 126 4.12 3.91 1.91
C THR A 126 2.75 4.50 2.15
N VAL A 127 2.46 5.60 1.47
CA VAL A 127 1.22 6.35 1.60
C VAL A 127 0.92 7.05 0.27
N PRO A 128 -0.34 7.17 -0.15
CA PRO A 128 -0.72 8.00 -1.29
C PRO A 128 -0.35 9.46 -1.04
N ASN A 129 0.01 10.19 -2.11
CA ASN A 129 0.18 11.63 -2.01
C ASN A 129 -1.21 12.28 -1.93
N GLY A 130 -1.59 12.78 -0.76
CA GLY A 130 -2.92 13.33 -0.47
C GLY A 130 -3.30 14.57 -1.32
N TYR A 131 -2.36 15.12 -2.07
CA TYR A 131 -2.56 16.26 -2.98
C TYR A 131 -2.13 15.92 -4.42
N GLY A 132 -1.94 14.65 -4.70
CA GLY A 132 -1.55 14.16 -6.02
C GLY A 132 -2.71 14.13 -7.03
N PRO A 133 -2.40 13.83 -8.31
CA PRO A 133 -3.41 13.70 -9.35
C PRO A 133 -4.50 12.67 -9.05
N PHE A 134 -4.18 11.63 -8.27
CA PHE A 134 -5.13 10.62 -7.82
C PHE A 134 -6.23 11.23 -6.94
N GLU A 135 -5.86 12.00 -5.92
CA GLU A 135 -6.82 12.59 -4.99
C GLU A 135 -7.71 13.63 -5.66
N LEU A 136 -7.13 14.43 -6.56
CA LEU A 136 -7.91 15.38 -7.37
C LEU A 136 -8.92 14.67 -8.28
N ALA A 137 -8.52 13.56 -8.90
CA ALA A 137 -9.41 12.73 -9.72
C ALA A 137 -10.49 12.05 -8.88
N SER A 138 -10.15 11.62 -7.65
CA SER A 138 -11.05 11.04 -6.67
C SER A 138 -12.14 12.02 -6.27
N LEU A 139 -11.76 13.23 -5.87
CA LEU A 139 -12.67 14.30 -5.52
C LEU A 139 -13.62 14.66 -6.68
N ALA A 140 -13.07 14.77 -7.90
CA ALA A 140 -13.87 15.03 -9.10
C ALA A 140 -14.87 13.87 -9.36
N TYR A 141 -14.45 12.63 -9.21
CA TYR A 141 -15.32 11.47 -9.36
C TYR A 141 -16.44 11.46 -8.31
N ASP A 142 -16.15 11.75 -7.05
CA ASP A 142 -17.14 11.80 -5.98
C ASP A 142 -18.16 12.93 -6.20
N ALA A 143 -17.70 14.10 -6.65
CA ALA A 143 -18.57 15.20 -7.04
C ALA A 143 -19.50 14.80 -8.20
N LEU A 144 -18.97 14.16 -9.25
CA LEU A 144 -19.77 13.68 -10.39
C LEU A 144 -20.74 12.55 -9.98
N ARG A 145 -20.35 11.73 -9.03
CA ARG A 145 -21.21 10.68 -8.45
C ARG A 145 -22.36 11.29 -7.64
N ALA A 146 -22.06 12.26 -6.78
CA ALA A 146 -23.06 12.99 -5.99
C ALA A 146 -24.04 13.77 -6.88
N ALA A 147 -23.55 14.31 -8.00
CA ALA A 147 -24.38 14.98 -9.02
C ALA A 147 -25.23 14.00 -9.88
N GLY A 148 -25.13 12.68 -9.65
CA GLY A 148 -25.86 11.68 -10.42
C GLY A 148 -25.32 11.37 -11.81
N ILE A 149 -24.22 12.01 -12.22
CA ILE A 149 -23.65 11.86 -13.58
C ILE A 149 -23.04 10.47 -13.74
N VAL A 150 -22.33 9.95 -12.75
CA VAL A 150 -21.70 8.64 -12.80
C VAL A 150 -22.73 7.51 -12.87
N PRO A 151 -23.80 7.48 -12.03
CA PRO A 151 -24.87 6.51 -12.15
C PRO A 151 -25.57 6.55 -13.51
N LEU A 152 -25.84 7.74 -14.03
CA LEU A 152 -26.46 7.92 -15.35
C LEU A 152 -25.57 7.34 -16.47
N ALA A 153 -24.28 7.67 -16.48
CA ALA A 153 -23.33 7.15 -17.46
C ALA A 153 -23.20 5.63 -17.39
N ARG A 154 -23.23 5.05 -16.18
CA ARG A 154 -23.24 3.58 -15.97
C ARG A 154 -24.51 2.94 -16.52
N SER A 155 -25.65 3.57 -16.31
CA SER A 155 -26.95 3.09 -16.84
C SER A 155 -26.96 3.10 -18.37
N ILE A 156 -26.51 4.17 -18.99
CA ILE A 156 -26.36 4.30 -20.44
C ILE A 156 -25.40 3.22 -20.98
N LYS A 157 -24.22 3.07 -20.35
CA LYS A 157 -23.25 2.05 -20.74
C LYS A 157 -23.82 0.63 -20.65
N ARG A 158 -24.59 0.34 -19.58
CA ARG A 158 -25.24 -0.96 -19.40
C ARG A 158 -26.28 -1.21 -20.47
N ALA A 159 -27.05 -0.18 -20.85
CA ALA A 159 -28.07 -0.29 -21.91
C ALA A 159 -27.45 -0.52 -23.30
N LEU A 160 -26.29 0.10 -23.59
CA LEU A 160 -25.64 0.01 -24.90
C LEU A 160 -24.74 -1.22 -25.07
N PHE A 161 -24.08 -1.67 -23.99
CA PHE A 161 -22.99 -2.68 -24.04
C PHE A 161 -23.25 -3.92 -23.17
N GLY A 162 -24.43 -4.02 -22.56
CA GLY A 162 -24.78 -5.12 -21.66
C GLY A 162 -24.13 -5.03 -20.27
N ALA A 163 -24.52 -5.96 -19.39
CA ALA A 163 -23.91 -6.03 -18.05
C ALA A 163 -22.48 -6.59 -18.15
N ALA A 164 -21.51 -5.86 -17.64
CA ALA A 164 -20.16 -6.38 -17.50
C ALA A 164 -20.18 -7.58 -16.53
N SER A 165 -19.41 -8.62 -16.86
CA SER A 165 -19.16 -9.77 -15.98
C SER A 165 -18.82 -9.31 -14.56
N ALA A 166 -19.36 -10.00 -13.56
CA ALA A 166 -19.10 -9.71 -12.15
C ALA A 166 -17.58 -9.66 -11.89
N ARG A 167 -17.10 -8.48 -11.45
CA ARG A 167 -15.71 -8.30 -11.03
C ARG A 167 -15.53 -8.96 -9.68
N ALA A 168 -14.39 -9.58 -9.45
CA ALA A 168 -14.01 -10.03 -8.10
C ALA A 168 -14.20 -8.89 -7.10
N PRO A 169 -14.63 -9.16 -5.86
CA PRO A 169 -14.82 -8.13 -4.86
C PRO A 169 -13.49 -7.39 -4.65
N ASP A 170 -13.55 -6.07 -4.79
CA ASP A 170 -12.43 -5.19 -4.52
C ASP A 170 -12.33 -5.05 -3.00
N THR A 171 -11.39 -5.74 -2.41
CA THR A 171 -11.16 -5.71 -0.95
C THR A 171 -10.73 -4.31 -0.47
N HIS A 172 -10.23 -3.45 -1.36
CA HIS A 172 -9.87 -2.07 -1.08
C HIS A 172 -11.08 -1.10 -1.07
N ALA A 173 -12.24 -1.52 -1.56
CA ALA A 173 -13.42 -0.66 -1.65
C ALA A 173 -14.07 -0.34 -0.28
N PHE A 174 -13.66 -1.00 0.80
CA PHE A 174 -14.30 -0.91 2.10
C PHE A 174 -13.57 -0.05 3.13
N SER A 175 -12.37 0.45 2.85
CA SER A 175 -11.63 1.31 3.76
C SER A 175 -11.38 2.67 3.12
N PRO A 176 -12.21 3.69 3.39
CA PRO A 176 -11.99 5.02 2.84
C PRO A 176 -10.70 5.63 3.39
N HIS A 177 -10.01 6.44 2.59
CA HIS A 177 -8.94 7.28 3.09
C HIS A 177 -9.56 8.35 4.00
N VAL A 178 -9.18 8.35 5.26
CA VAL A 178 -9.60 9.35 6.25
C VAL A 178 -8.53 10.42 6.46
N ASN A 179 -7.29 10.14 6.05
CA ASN A 179 -6.19 11.09 6.11
C ASN A 179 -5.56 11.31 4.73
N PHE A 180 -5.25 12.57 4.46
CA PHE A 180 -4.54 13.03 3.28
C PHE A 180 -3.27 13.72 3.75
N PHE A 181 -2.12 13.17 3.42
CA PHE A 181 -0.84 13.70 3.88
C PHE A 181 -0.13 14.43 2.75
N SER A 182 0.31 15.65 3.03
CA SER A 182 1.44 16.22 2.30
C SER A 182 2.75 15.59 2.79
N LEU A 183 3.78 15.65 1.96
CA LEU A 183 5.10 15.13 2.33
C LEU A 183 5.64 15.78 3.61
N ASP A 184 5.38 17.08 3.82
CA ASP A 184 5.86 17.81 4.98
C ASP A 184 5.09 17.45 6.26
N GLU A 185 3.78 17.20 6.17
CA GLU A 185 2.98 16.68 7.29
C GLU A 185 3.44 15.31 7.71
N LEU A 186 3.67 14.42 6.74
CA LEU A 186 4.17 13.08 7.01
C LEU A 186 5.56 13.12 7.67
N ARG A 187 6.48 13.96 7.17
CA ARG A 187 7.81 14.15 7.77
C ARG A 187 7.73 14.66 9.20
N ARG A 188 6.86 15.65 9.47
CA ARG A 188 6.64 16.15 10.83
C ARG A 188 6.06 15.08 11.76
N GLY A 189 5.10 14.29 11.28
CA GLY A 189 4.54 13.16 12.04
C GLY A 189 5.59 12.12 12.41
N ILE A 190 6.41 11.71 11.42
CA ILE A 190 7.53 10.78 11.62
C ILE A 190 8.54 11.32 12.64
N ALA A 191 8.92 12.59 12.52
CA ALA A 191 9.85 13.23 13.48
C ALA A 191 9.26 13.31 14.90
N SER A 192 7.96 13.61 15.02
CA SER A 192 7.25 13.66 16.31
C SER A 192 7.13 12.29 16.98
N ALA A 193 7.26 11.21 16.22
CA ALA A 193 7.32 9.84 16.72
C ALA A 193 8.74 9.36 17.07
N GLY A 194 9.75 10.25 17.03
CA GLY A 194 11.13 9.89 17.33
C GLY A 194 11.92 9.29 16.17
N MET A 195 11.33 9.18 15.01
CA MET A 195 11.95 8.63 13.80
C MET A 195 12.46 9.74 12.86
N LYS A 196 13.30 9.36 11.89
CA LYS A 196 13.77 10.27 10.82
C LYS A 196 13.65 9.60 9.45
N VAL A 197 13.32 10.39 8.44
CA VAL A 197 13.30 9.91 7.06
C VAL A 197 14.74 9.77 6.57
N ALA A 198 15.15 8.55 6.23
CA ALA A 198 16.48 8.23 5.72
C ALA A 198 16.52 8.22 4.18
N ASP A 199 15.44 7.78 3.52
CA ASP A 199 15.30 7.76 2.06
C ASP A 199 13.83 8.01 1.70
N PHE A 200 13.62 8.58 0.52
CA PHE A 200 12.28 8.83 -0.03
C PHE A 200 12.29 8.52 -1.52
N ARG A 201 11.27 7.78 -1.98
CA ARG A 201 11.10 7.45 -3.40
C ARG A 201 9.65 7.54 -3.83
N PRO A 202 9.35 8.34 -4.85
CA PRO A 202 8.01 8.39 -5.43
C PRO A 202 7.70 7.08 -6.17
N ARG A 203 6.42 6.69 -6.21
CA ARG A 203 6.00 5.45 -6.90
C ARG A 203 5.54 5.70 -8.33
N THR A 204 4.46 6.45 -8.47
CA THR A 204 3.78 6.72 -9.74
C THR A 204 3.33 8.16 -9.80
N VAL A 205 2.92 8.65 -10.97
CA VAL A 205 2.32 9.98 -11.13
C VAL A 205 0.81 9.85 -11.33
N LEU A 206 0.40 8.92 -12.17
CA LEU A 206 -0.99 8.72 -12.55
C LEU A 206 -1.46 7.34 -12.09
N CYS A 207 -2.45 7.28 -11.21
CA CYS A 207 -3.08 6.04 -10.75
C CYS A 207 -4.55 6.30 -10.41
N GLY A 208 -5.35 5.23 -10.41
CA GLY A 208 -6.77 5.26 -10.03
C GLY A 208 -7.73 5.98 -10.99
N PHE A 209 -9.00 5.93 -10.67
CA PHE A 209 -10.15 6.68 -11.27
C PHE A 209 -10.15 6.88 -12.78
N GLY A 210 -9.91 5.81 -13.54
CA GLY A 210 -9.94 5.86 -15.00
C GLY A 210 -8.56 5.96 -15.65
N PHE A 211 -7.54 6.43 -14.96
CA PHE A 211 -6.16 6.33 -15.45
C PHE A 211 -5.72 4.88 -15.59
N ASP A 212 -6.20 3.97 -14.73
CA ASP A 212 -5.98 2.52 -14.84
C ASP A 212 -6.50 1.93 -16.15
N TYR A 213 -7.47 2.58 -16.78
CA TYR A 213 -7.98 2.19 -18.10
C TYR A 213 -7.14 2.76 -19.24
N LEU A 214 -6.46 3.88 -19.03
CA LEU A 214 -5.61 4.56 -20.01
C LEU A 214 -4.18 4.05 -19.95
N ILE A 215 -3.65 3.81 -18.73
CA ILE A 215 -2.29 3.31 -18.49
C ILE A 215 -2.35 1.80 -18.33
N ARG A 216 -2.60 1.09 -19.45
CA ARG A 216 -2.61 -0.36 -19.47
C ARG A 216 -1.34 -0.91 -20.12
N GLY A 217 -0.81 -1.97 -19.48
CA GLY A 217 0.31 -2.72 -19.99
C GLY A 217 1.68 -2.26 -19.49
N ARG A 218 2.62 -3.20 -19.50
CA ARG A 218 3.96 -3.09 -18.85
C ARG A 218 4.76 -1.85 -19.26
N ARG A 219 4.65 -1.41 -20.54
CA ARG A 219 5.42 -0.25 -21.03
C ARG A 219 4.91 1.07 -20.48
N LEU A 220 3.58 1.27 -20.44
CA LEU A 220 2.99 2.50 -19.93
C LEU A 220 3.13 2.59 -18.41
N ASN A 221 2.97 1.48 -17.68
CA ASN A 221 3.21 1.42 -16.25
C ASN A 221 4.69 1.70 -15.91
N ALA A 222 5.62 1.14 -16.66
CA ALA A 222 7.06 1.43 -16.50
C ALA A 222 7.39 2.90 -16.80
N TRP A 223 6.78 3.48 -17.82
CA TRP A 223 6.91 4.90 -18.14
C TRP A 223 6.36 5.79 -17.03
N ASN A 224 5.17 5.50 -16.51
CA ASN A 224 4.55 6.22 -15.41
C ASN A 224 5.41 6.17 -14.14
N ALA A 225 5.95 5.01 -13.81
CA ALA A 225 6.87 4.86 -12.69
C ALA A 225 8.20 5.62 -12.89
N ALA A 226 8.76 5.62 -14.09
CA ALA A 226 9.98 6.37 -14.42
C ALA A 226 9.76 7.88 -14.46
N LEU A 227 8.55 8.33 -14.83
CA LEU A 227 8.18 9.74 -14.79
C LEU A 227 8.15 10.25 -13.35
N ALA A 228 7.65 9.45 -12.41
CA ALA A 228 7.64 9.80 -10.99
C ALA A 228 9.06 10.08 -10.45
N ASP A 229 10.07 9.35 -10.91
CA ASP A 229 11.46 9.55 -10.48
C ASP A 229 12.08 10.88 -10.97
N ARG A 230 11.45 11.52 -11.96
CA ARG A 230 11.91 12.79 -12.55
C ARG A 230 11.17 14.03 -12.06
N LEU A 231 10.04 13.83 -11.41
CA LEU A 231 9.20 14.92 -10.91
C LEU A 231 9.54 15.26 -9.45
N PRO A 232 9.25 16.50 -9.02
CA PRO A 232 9.34 16.85 -7.62
C PRO A 232 8.48 15.91 -6.76
N PRO A 233 8.93 15.51 -5.57
CA PRO A 233 8.20 14.59 -4.69
C PRO A 233 6.78 15.00 -4.36
N GLN A 234 6.48 16.31 -4.42
CA GLN A 234 5.14 16.86 -4.17
C GLN A 234 4.13 16.55 -5.28
N VAL A 235 4.60 16.16 -6.46
CA VAL A 235 3.77 15.89 -7.65
C VAL A 235 3.58 14.39 -7.87
N ALA A 236 4.55 13.59 -7.47
CA ALA A 236 4.49 12.13 -7.62
C ALA A 236 3.73 11.47 -6.47
N SER A 237 2.94 10.47 -6.79
CA SER A 237 2.15 9.66 -5.83
C SER A 237 2.98 8.50 -5.28
#